data_630e4a569d2943350c91c1d3ff385417
#
_entry.id   630e4a569d2943350c91c1d3ff385417
#
_cell.length_a   1.000
_cell.length_b   1.000
_cell.length_c   1.000
_cell.angle_alpha   90.00
_cell.angle_beta   90.00
_cell.angle_gamma   90.00
#
_symmetry.space_group_name_H-M   'P 1'
#
loop_
_entity.id
_entity.type
_entity.pdbx_description
1 polymer ?
#
loop_
_entity_poly.entity_id
_entity_poly.type
_entity_poly.pdbx_seq_one_letter_code
_entity_poly.pdbx_strand_id
1 'polypeptide(L)'
;MQMWKITLFAGLAERLQTRSLSLEYMEETLTAAELKDRLKRLYPEHAELIAVSFMACNQTFAGDDAQLRASDELALLPPVSGGSGAEDVPLPGGMEGERYSITEEVLRADAVQRLVAHPDHGALLLFIGTTREWTAGARTMTLEYEAYVPMALQSMKAIGDEIAERWPGSLVSIHHRIGRVDIGEASVIIGVSSAHRADAYSASRYAIDRLKQTVPIWKKEVYEDGSEWKGHQLGPWNPLAPLE
;
A
#
# COMPACT_ATOMS: atom_id res chain seq x y z
N MET A 1 29.88 12.80 11.00
CA MET A 1 28.42 12.69 11.32
C MET A 1 27.68 12.60 10.03
N GLN A 2 26.77 11.66 9.91
CA GLN A 2 25.94 11.41 8.73
C GLN A 2 24.50 11.82 9.06
N MET A 3 23.83 12.50 8.12
CA MET A 3 22.41 12.88 8.25
C MET A 3 21.54 11.77 7.70
N TRP A 4 20.77 11.13 8.57
CA TRP A 4 19.80 10.09 8.25
C TRP A 4 18.44 10.72 8.10
N LYS A 5 17.83 10.60 6.91
CA LYS A 5 16.47 11.09 6.66
C LYS A 5 15.53 9.90 6.54
N ILE A 6 14.42 9.93 7.30
CA ILE A 6 13.44 8.85 7.32
C ILE A 6 12.08 9.45 7.07
N THR A 7 11.42 9.04 6.00
CA THR A 7 10.04 9.45 5.70
C THR A 7 9.06 8.62 6.53
N LEU A 8 8.04 9.28 7.06
CA LEU A 8 6.99 8.68 7.87
C LEU A 8 5.65 8.72 7.14
N PHE A 9 4.84 7.69 7.33
CA PHE A 9 3.52 7.57 6.71
C PHE A 9 2.42 7.31 7.74
N ALA A 10 1.21 7.66 7.36
CA ALA A 10 -0.03 7.33 8.07
C ALA A 10 0.04 7.63 9.57
N GLY A 11 -0.40 6.71 10.41
CA GLY A 11 -0.45 6.89 11.86
C GLY A 11 0.89 7.24 12.54
N LEU A 12 2.05 6.97 11.92
CA LEU A 12 3.34 7.43 12.42
C LEU A 12 3.53 8.93 12.18
N ALA A 13 3.24 9.41 10.97
CA ALA A 13 3.35 10.81 10.63
C ALA A 13 2.42 11.67 11.50
N GLU A 14 1.21 11.19 11.74
CA GLU A 14 0.23 11.85 12.60
C GLU A 14 0.69 11.96 14.04
N ARG A 15 1.09 10.84 14.65
CA ARG A 15 1.47 10.80 16.07
C ARG A 15 2.75 11.56 16.36
N LEU A 16 3.71 11.51 15.44
CA LEU A 16 4.96 12.27 15.53
C LEU A 16 4.82 13.71 15.03
N GLN A 17 3.66 14.09 14.47
CA GLN A 17 3.36 15.40 13.91
C GLN A 17 4.41 15.90 12.91
N THR A 18 5.00 14.95 12.16
CA THR A 18 5.99 15.22 11.11
C THR A 18 5.98 14.10 10.08
N ARG A 19 6.23 14.44 8.82
CA ARG A 19 6.38 13.48 7.73
C ARG A 19 7.81 13.03 7.50
N SER A 20 8.79 13.63 8.19
CA SER A 20 10.20 13.28 8.03
C SER A 20 10.97 13.50 9.31
N LEU A 21 11.82 12.54 9.64
CA LEU A 21 12.82 12.66 10.70
C LEU A 21 14.18 12.91 10.09
N SER A 22 14.95 13.82 10.69
CA SER A 22 16.36 14.05 10.36
C SER A 22 17.20 13.81 11.60
N LEU A 23 18.05 12.79 11.56
CA LEU A 23 18.83 12.31 12.68
C LEU A 23 20.29 12.29 12.33
N GLU A 24 21.15 12.66 13.27
CA GLU A 24 22.60 12.66 13.08
C GLU A 24 23.23 11.48 13.82
N TYR A 25 23.93 10.62 13.08
CA TYR A 25 24.69 9.51 13.65
C TYR A 25 26.13 9.50 13.13
N MET A 26 27.03 8.88 13.88
CA MET A 26 28.44 8.74 13.48
C MET A 26 28.66 7.59 12.50
N GLU A 27 27.77 6.60 12.57
CA GLU A 27 27.85 5.39 11.76
C GLU A 27 27.43 5.67 10.31
N GLU A 28 28.16 5.06 9.36
CA GLU A 28 27.85 5.12 7.93
C GLU A 28 26.76 4.12 7.55
N THR A 29 26.67 3.02 8.30
CA THR A 29 25.67 1.96 8.10
C THR A 29 25.04 1.58 9.43
N LEU A 30 23.75 1.21 9.37
CA LEU A 30 23.00 0.62 10.48
C LEU A 30 22.13 -0.49 9.92
N THR A 31 21.85 -1.51 10.72
CA THR A 31 20.76 -2.44 10.38
C THR A 31 19.40 -1.77 10.58
N ALA A 32 18.38 -2.27 9.88
CA ALA A 32 17.01 -1.78 10.05
C ALA A 32 16.55 -1.93 11.51
N ALA A 33 16.91 -3.04 12.18
CA ALA A 33 16.64 -3.26 13.59
C ALA A 33 17.31 -2.20 14.48
N GLU A 34 18.61 -1.92 14.28
CA GLU A 34 19.34 -0.91 15.05
C GLU A 34 18.74 0.48 14.89
N LEU A 35 18.34 0.86 13.66
CA LEU A 35 17.71 2.14 13.40
C LEU A 35 16.35 2.23 14.09
N LYS A 36 15.51 1.18 14.01
CA LYS A 36 14.23 1.10 14.74
C LYS A 36 14.45 1.18 16.26
N ASP A 37 15.46 0.53 16.81
CA ASP A 37 15.76 0.58 18.25
C ASP A 37 16.18 2.00 18.69
N ARG A 38 16.93 2.72 17.88
CA ARG A 38 17.25 4.13 18.14
C ARG A 38 16.02 5.01 18.11
N LEU A 39 15.12 4.81 17.12
CA LEU A 39 13.85 5.53 17.05
C LEU A 39 12.96 5.27 18.26
N LYS A 40 12.86 4.03 18.73
CA LYS A 40 12.10 3.69 19.96
C LYS A 40 12.64 4.40 21.21
N ARG A 41 13.96 4.57 21.31
CA ARG A 41 14.59 5.31 22.43
C ARG A 41 14.34 6.82 22.33
N LEU A 42 14.30 7.38 21.13
CA LEU A 42 14.03 8.81 20.91
C LEU A 42 12.56 9.16 21.11
N TYR A 43 11.67 8.24 20.78
CA TYR A 43 10.21 8.41 20.82
C TYR A 43 9.55 7.28 21.64
N PRO A 44 9.80 7.22 22.98
CA PRO A 44 9.34 6.12 23.81
C PRO A 44 7.81 5.99 23.89
N GLU A 45 7.07 7.10 23.78
CA GLU A 45 5.60 7.11 23.73
C GLU A 45 5.04 6.44 22.44
N HIS A 46 5.86 6.27 21.41
CA HIS A 46 5.50 5.66 20.12
C HIS A 46 6.23 4.34 19.87
N ALA A 47 6.96 3.82 20.87
CA ALA A 47 7.82 2.66 20.73
C ALA A 47 7.08 1.40 20.23
N GLU A 48 5.84 1.18 20.68
CA GLU A 48 5.01 0.06 20.24
C GLU A 48 4.69 0.13 18.75
N LEU A 49 4.27 1.31 18.26
CA LEU A 49 3.97 1.51 16.84
C LEU A 49 5.23 1.38 15.98
N ILE A 50 6.35 1.96 16.43
CA ILE A 50 7.65 1.81 15.74
C ILE A 50 8.08 0.35 15.68
N ALA A 51 7.87 -0.43 16.76
CA ALA A 51 8.24 -1.85 16.81
C ALA A 51 7.52 -2.69 15.74
N VAL A 52 6.22 -2.45 15.52
CA VAL A 52 5.42 -3.20 14.55
C VAL A 52 5.51 -2.63 13.12
N SER A 53 6.19 -1.50 12.95
CA SER A 53 6.39 -0.87 11.63
C SER A 53 7.55 -1.52 10.88
N PHE A 54 7.49 -1.48 9.55
CA PHE A 54 8.54 -1.98 8.68
C PHE A 54 9.40 -0.84 8.11
N MET A 55 10.70 -1.07 8.05
CA MET A 55 11.58 -0.18 7.28
C MET A 55 11.43 -0.45 5.78
N ALA A 56 11.45 0.60 5.00
CA ALA A 56 11.67 0.53 3.57
C ALA A 56 13.00 1.23 3.24
N CYS A 57 13.74 0.63 2.32
CA CYS A 57 15.00 1.12 1.79
C CYS A 57 14.90 1.12 0.26
N ASN A 58 15.05 2.30 -0.35
CA ASN A 58 15.00 2.45 -1.80
C ASN A 58 13.73 1.80 -2.40
N GLN A 59 12.57 2.09 -1.80
CA GLN A 59 11.23 1.63 -2.22
C GLN A 59 11.03 0.09 -2.15
N THR A 60 11.80 -0.59 -1.28
CA THR A 60 11.67 -2.03 -1.04
C THR A 60 11.62 -2.29 0.47
N PHE A 61 10.81 -3.24 0.92
CA PHE A 61 10.79 -3.62 2.34
C PHE A 61 12.15 -4.18 2.77
N ALA A 62 12.66 -3.66 3.86
CA ALA A 62 13.92 -4.08 4.48
C ALA A 62 13.65 -4.98 5.68
N GLY A 63 14.21 -6.20 5.67
CA GLY A 63 14.23 -7.06 6.85
C GLY A 63 15.10 -6.46 7.96
N ASP A 64 14.94 -6.93 9.19
CA ASP A 64 15.61 -6.38 10.37
C ASP A 64 17.14 -6.40 10.29
N ASP A 65 17.71 -7.33 9.54
CA ASP A 65 19.16 -7.50 9.28
C ASP A 65 19.68 -6.70 8.07
N ALA A 66 18.77 -6.07 7.30
CA ALA A 66 19.15 -5.30 6.12
C ALA A 66 20.05 -4.11 6.50
N GLN A 67 21.16 -3.96 5.78
CA GLN A 67 22.09 -2.85 5.94
C GLN A 67 21.57 -1.60 5.26
N LEU A 68 21.38 -0.53 6.01
CA LEU A 68 20.91 0.77 5.56
C LEU A 68 22.05 1.78 5.60
N ARG A 69 22.01 2.76 4.71
CA ARG A 69 22.97 3.88 4.64
C ARG A 69 22.23 5.21 4.75
N ALA A 70 22.93 6.22 5.25
CA ALA A 70 22.37 7.57 5.33
C ALA A 70 22.02 8.18 3.94
N SER A 71 22.63 7.67 2.86
CA SER A 71 22.34 8.08 1.47
C SER A 71 21.12 7.38 0.86
N ASP A 72 20.60 6.34 1.50
CA ASP A 72 19.43 5.61 1.00
C ASP A 72 18.14 6.42 1.20
N GLU A 73 17.16 6.17 0.34
CA GLU A 73 15.78 6.60 0.54
C GLU A 73 15.15 5.70 1.61
N LEU A 74 14.98 6.24 2.83
CA LEU A 74 14.47 5.48 3.96
C LEU A 74 13.06 5.92 4.32
N ALA A 75 12.21 4.94 4.61
CA ALA A 75 10.88 5.17 5.13
C ALA A 75 10.53 4.20 6.27
N LEU A 76 9.72 4.65 7.21
CA LEU A 76 9.13 3.81 8.26
C LEU A 76 7.64 3.70 8.02
N LEU A 77 7.19 2.49 7.73
CA LEU A 77 5.86 2.15 7.28
C LEU A 77 5.10 1.44 8.40
N PRO A 78 4.10 2.08 9.02
CA PRO A 78 3.28 1.39 10.01
C PRO A 78 2.46 0.30 9.31
N PRO A 79 1.92 -0.67 10.07
CA PRO A 79 0.99 -1.65 9.52
C PRO A 79 -0.09 -0.96 8.70
N VAL A 80 -0.44 -1.55 7.54
CA VAL A 80 -1.39 -0.94 6.60
C VAL A 80 -2.74 -0.73 7.27
N SER A 81 -2.95 0.49 7.77
CA SER A 81 -4.16 0.93 8.45
C SER A 81 -4.14 2.44 8.59
N GLY A 82 -5.18 3.08 8.12
CA GLY A 82 -5.56 4.47 8.32
C GLY A 82 -4.47 5.55 8.38
N GLY A 83 -4.43 6.40 7.37
CA GLY A 83 -3.69 7.66 7.37
C GLY A 83 -4.63 8.86 7.36
N SER A 84 -4.19 10.02 7.87
CA SER A 84 -4.87 11.30 7.76
C SER A 84 -4.08 12.24 6.87
N GLY A 85 -4.81 13.00 6.07
CA GLY A 85 -4.40 14.28 5.51
C GLY A 85 -3.18 14.26 4.60
N ALA A 86 -3.41 14.10 3.31
CA ALA A 86 -2.44 14.46 2.29
C ALA A 86 -2.33 15.98 2.20
N GLU A 87 -1.15 16.54 2.46
CA GLU A 87 -0.74 17.78 1.83
C GLU A 87 -0.01 17.44 0.52
N ASP A 88 -0.31 18.20 -0.52
CA ASP A 88 0.08 18.02 -1.91
C ASP A 88 1.54 17.61 -2.15
N VAL A 89 1.75 16.31 -2.37
CA VAL A 89 2.86 15.87 -3.21
C VAL A 89 2.26 15.70 -4.61
N PRO A 90 2.78 16.38 -5.66
CA PRO A 90 2.28 16.17 -7.01
C PRO A 90 2.39 14.69 -7.36
N LEU A 91 1.25 14.03 -7.50
CA LEU A 91 1.19 12.67 -7.99
C LEU A 91 1.63 12.67 -9.45
N PRO A 92 2.52 11.76 -9.88
CA PRO A 92 2.58 11.44 -11.29
C PRO A 92 1.19 10.93 -11.66
N GLY A 93 0.44 11.72 -12.42
CA GLY A 93 -0.87 11.33 -12.92
C GLY A 93 -0.73 9.96 -13.58
N GLY A 94 -1.52 8.97 -13.14
CA GLY A 94 -1.57 7.69 -13.82
C GLY A 94 -1.93 7.94 -15.27
N MET A 95 -1.02 7.66 -16.20
CA MET A 95 -1.26 7.89 -17.63
C MET A 95 -2.34 6.92 -18.09
N GLU A 96 -3.32 7.44 -18.83
CA GLU A 96 -4.36 6.61 -19.47
C GLU A 96 -3.65 5.54 -20.32
N GLY A 97 -3.78 4.26 -19.93
CA GLY A 97 -3.11 3.14 -20.60
C GLY A 97 -2.12 2.35 -19.76
N GLU A 98 -1.80 2.79 -18.54
CA GLU A 98 -0.92 2.02 -17.65
C GLU A 98 -1.69 0.90 -16.93
N ARG A 99 -1.10 -0.29 -16.86
CA ARG A 99 -1.69 -1.44 -16.15
C ARG A 99 -1.73 -1.27 -14.63
N TYR A 100 -0.86 -0.44 -14.08
CA TYR A 100 -0.76 -0.18 -12.64
C TYR A 100 -0.86 1.32 -12.41
N SER A 101 -1.86 1.73 -11.64
CA SER A 101 -2.15 3.14 -11.44
C SER A 101 -2.59 3.44 -10.01
N ILE A 102 -2.12 4.56 -9.48
CA ILE A 102 -2.61 5.18 -8.24
C ILE A 102 -3.06 6.59 -8.60
N THR A 103 -4.29 6.95 -8.25
CA THR A 103 -4.90 8.23 -8.62
C THR A 103 -5.89 8.71 -7.57
N GLU A 104 -6.17 10.00 -7.53
CA GLU A 104 -7.29 10.58 -6.77
C GLU A 104 -8.61 10.60 -7.55
N GLU A 105 -8.53 10.36 -8.85
CA GLU A 105 -9.72 10.35 -9.71
C GLU A 105 -10.57 9.09 -9.51
N VAL A 106 -11.84 9.22 -9.87
CA VAL A 106 -12.79 8.09 -9.84
C VAL A 106 -12.35 6.99 -10.80
N LEU A 107 -12.21 5.79 -10.28
CA LEU A 107 -11.78 4.62 -11.05
C LEU A 107 -12.84 4.19 -12.06
N ARG A 108 -12.38 3.78 -13.24
CA ARG A 108 -13.23 3.35 -14.36
C ARG A 108 -13.00 1.88 -14.69
N ALA A 109 -14.03 1.07 -14.47
CA ALA A 109 -13.98 -0.37 -14.71
C ALA A 109 -13.74 -0.72 -16.19
N ASP A 110 -14.33 0.05 -17.11
CA ASP A 110 -14.14 -0.13 -18.55
C ASP A 110 -12.69 0.16 -19.01
N ALA A 111 -12.01 1.09 -18.36
CA ALA A 111 -10.60 1.37 -18.62
C ALA A 111 -9.72 0.18 -18.23
N VAL A 112 -9.90 -0.36 -17.00
CA VAL A 112 -9.17 -1.53 -16.51
C VAL A 112 -9.47 -2.77 -17.36
N GLN A 113 -10.74 -2.96 -17.76
CA GLN A 113 -11.13 -4.06 -18.65
C GLN A 113 -10.37 -4.04 -19.99
N ARG A 114 -10.24 -2.88 -20.61
CA ARG A 114 -9.51 -2.74 -21.88
C ARG A 114 -8.03 -3.11 -21.75
N LEU A 115 -7.39 -2.83 -20.62
CA LEU A 115 -5.97 -3.09 -20.39
C LEU A 115 -5.62 -4.58 -20.29
N VAL A 116 -6.61 -5.43 -19.97
CA VAL A 116 -6.43 -6.88 -19.87
C VAL A 116 -7.20 -7.66 -20.93
N ALA A 117 -7.91 -6.98 -21.85
CA ALA A 117 -8.59 -7.66 -22.94
C ALA A 117 -7.59 -8.29 -23.90
N HIS A 118 -7.79 -9.57 -24.26
CA HIS A 118 -6.93 -10.31 -25.18
C HIS A 118 -7.76 -11.27 -26.02
N PRO A 119 -7.51 -11.40 -27.34
CA PRO A 119 -8.32 -12.22 -28.23
C PRO A 119 -8.28 -13.71 -27.89
N ASP A 120 -7.20 -14.19 -27.30
CA ASP A 120 -7.02 -15.62 -26.95
C ASP A 120 -7.52 -15.94 -25.52
N HIS A 121 -8.07 -14.95 -24.79
CA HIS A 121 -8.56 -15.16 -23.43
C HIS A 121 -10.07 -15.35 -23.40
N GLY A 122 -10.47 -16.54 -22.97
CA GLY A 122 -11.88 -16.91 -22.79
C GLY A 122 -12.48 -16.44 -21.45
N ALA A 123 -11.66 -15.92 -20.54
CA ALA A 123 -12.12 -15.41 -19.25
C ALA A 123 -11.50 -14.05 -18.93
N LEU A 124 -12.35 -13.11 -18.54
CA LEU A 124 -11.96 -11.80 -18.00
C LEU A 124 -12.79 -11.54 -16.74
N LEU A 125 -12.10 -11.21 -15.65
CA LEU A 125 -12.70 -10.91 -14.35
C LEU A 125 -12.32 -9.50 -13.91
N LEU A 126 -13.27 -8.80 -13.30
CA LEU A 126 -13.03 -7.55 -12.60
C LEU A 126 -13.37 -7.76 -11.12
N PHE A 127 -12.41 -7.54 -10.25
CA PHE A 127 -12.65 -7.33 -8.84
C PHE A 127 -12.75 -5.84 -8.59
N ILE A 128 -13.86 -5.39 -8.00
CA ILE A 128 -14.10 -3.99 -7.67
C ILE A 128 -14.34 -3.90 -6.16
N GLY A 129 -13.38 -3.30 -5.44
CA GLY A 129 -13.53 -3.02 -4.02
C GLY A 129 -14.18 -1.66 -3.82
N THR A 130 -15.35 -1.63 -3.16
CA THR A 130 -16.13 -0.42 -2.92
C THR A 130 -16.20 -0.06 -1.44
N THR A 131 -16.45 1.22 -1.16
CA THR A 131 -16.73 1.71 0.19
C THR A 131 -18.12 1.29 0.63
N ARG A 132 -18.22 0.57 1.76
CA ARG A 132 -19.48 0.15 2.34
C ARG A 132 -20.02 1.21 3.31
N GLU A 133 -21.34 1.39 3.34
CA GLU A 133 -21.98 2.29 4.30
C GLU A 133 -21.93 1.76 5.74
N TRP A 134 -21.95 0.44 5.93
CA TRP A 134 -21.95 -0.17 7.26
C TRP A 134 -20.76 -1.11 7.45
N THR A 135 -20.03 -0.88 8.53
CA THR A 135 -18.88 -1.73 8.93
C THR A 135 -19.00 -2.07 10.41
N ALA A 136 -19.17 -3.37 10.76
CA ALA A 136 -19.27 -3.86 12.13
C ALA A 136 -20.31 -3.12 13.00
N GLY A 137 -21.41 -2.65 12.41
CA GLY A 137 -22.48 -1.94 13.12
C GLY A 137 -22.31 -0.42 13.23
N ALA A 138 -21.19 0.13 12.78
CA ALA A 138 -20.97 1.56 12.67
C ALA A 138 -21.23 2.04 11.22
N ARG A 139 -21.77 3.25 11.09
CA ARG A 139 -22.05 3.86 9.80
C ARG A 139 -20.82 4.63 9.34
N THR A 140 -20.23 4.18 8.23
CA THR A 140 -19.12 4.85 7.56
C THR A 140 -19.65 6.04 6.77
N MET A 141 -19.01 7.20 6.89
CA MET A 141 -19.33 8.38 6.11
C MET A 141 -18.43 8.48 4.87
N THR A 142 -17.15 8.17 5.04
CA THR A 142 -16.17 8.21 3.95
C THR A 142 -14.95 7.38 4.32
N LEU A 143 -14.21 6.94 3.30
CA LEU A 143 -12.85 6.41 3.46
C LEU A 143 -11.86 7.44 2.93
N GLU A 144 -10.70 7.49 3.56
CA GLU A 144 -9.54 8.22 3.07
C GLU A 144 -8.39 7.23 2.89
N TYR A 145 -7.74 7.29 1.74
CA TYR A 145 -6.58 6.42 1.45
C TYR A 145 -5.32 7.25 1.28
N GLU A 146 -4.23 6.78 1.88
CA GLU A 146 -2.88 7.31 1.70
C GLU A 146 -1.99 6.20 1.13
N ALA A 147 -1.00 6.56 0.30
CA ALA A 147 -0.06 5.60 -0.27
C ALA A 147 1.36 6.16 -0.30
N TYR A 148 2.35 5.29 -0.12
CA TYR A 148 3.70 5.57 -0.60
C TYR A 148 3.76 5.24 -2.10
N VAL A 149 3.35 6.20 -2.93
CA VAL A 149 3.03 5.99 -4.35
C VAL A 149 4.14 5.28 -5.15
N PRO A 150 5.42 5.70 -5.10
CA PRO A 150 6.48 5.03 -5.86
C PRO A 150 6.61 3.55 -5.50
N MET A 151 6.68 3.23 -4.21
CA MET A 151 6.77 1.86 -3.72
C MET A 151 5.49 1.05 -3.99
N ALA A 152 4.33 1.68 -3.88
CA ALA A 152 3.04 1.03 -4.15
C ALA A 152 2.91 0.61 -5.62
N LEU A 153 3.30 1.46 -6.57
CA LEU A 153 3.34 1.12 -8.00
C LEU A 153 4.32 -0.01 -8.30
N GLN A 154 5.51 0.01 -7.68
CA GLN A 154 6.49 -1.06 -7.81
C GLN A 154 5.96 -2.39 -7.25
N SER A 155 5.29 -2.35 -6.09
CA SER A 155 4.67 -3.54 -5.48
C SER A 155 3.53 -4.09 -6.34
N MET A 156 2.69 -3.23 -6.93
CA MET A 156 1.63 -3.66 -7.86
C MET A 156 2.22 -4.32 -9.11
N LYS A 157 3.32 -3.78 -9.64
CA LYS A 157 4.03 -4.39 -10.77
C LYS A 157 4.59 -5.76 -10.40
N ALA A 158 5.21 -5.89 -9.22
CA ALA A 158 5.71 -7.17 -8.72
C ALA A 158 4.59 -8.23 -8.60
N ILE A 159 3.40 -7.85 -8.14
CA ILE A 159 2.21 -8.74 -8.14
C ILE A 159 1.91 -9.22 -9.56
N GLY A 160 1.99 -8.34 -10.55
CA GLY A 160 1.80 -8.71 -11.95
C GLY A 160 2.83 -9.71 -12.46
N ASP A 161 4.08 -9.51 -12.10
CA ASP A 161 5.19 -10.40 -12.45
C ASP A 161 5.00 -11.78 -11.77
N GLU A 162 4.62 -11.82 -10.49
CA GLU A 162 4.27 -13.06 -9.75
C GLU A 162 3.08 -13.81 -10.40
N ILE A 163 2.06 -13.10 -10.88
CA ILE A 163 0.92 -13.69 -11.59
C ILE A 163 1.34 -14.28 -12.93
N ALA A 164 2.17 -13.58 -13.71
CA ALA A 164 2.67 -14.05 -14.98
C ALA A 164 3.51 -15.32 -14.84
N GLU A 165 4.25 -15.47 -13.73
CA GLU A 165 5.02 -16.67 -13.41
C GLU A 165 4.13 -17.85 -13.00
N ARG A 166 3.12 -17.62 -12.16
CA ARG A 166 2.24 -18.67 -11.61
C ARG A 166 1.17 -19.15 -12.59
N TRP A 167 0.65 -18.24 -13.41
CA TRP A 167 -0.39 -18.48 -14.41
C TRP A 167 0.07 -17.91 -15.76
N PRO A 168 0.98 -18.61 -16.46
CA PRO A 168 1.57 -18.13 -17.72
C PRO A 168 0.51 -17.73 -18.74
N GLY A 169 0.70 -16.57 -19.34
CA GLY A 169 -0.23 -15.99 -20.31
C GLY A 169 -1.35 -15.16 -19.69
N SER A 170 -1.57 -15.18 -18.37
CA SER A 170 -2.55 -14.31 -17.74
C SER A 170 -2.10 -12.85 -17.77
N LEU A 171 -3.06 -11.94 -17.96
CA LEU A 171 -2.86 -10.49 -17.90
C LEU A 171 -3.52 -9.95 -16.64
N VAL A 172 -2.87 -8.97 -16.00
CA VAL A 172 -3.40 -8.27 -14.83
C VAL A 172 -3.22 -6.77 -14.94
N SER A 173 -4.19 -6.04 -14.43
CA SER A 173 -4.16 -4.59 -14.25
C SER A 173 -4.72 -4.25 -12.88
N ILE A 174 -4.07 -3.33 -12.14
CA ILE A 174 -4.45 -2.93 -10.79
C ILE A 174 -4.49 -1.41 -10.74
N HIS A 175 -5.67 -0.85 -10.47
CA HIS A 175 -5.85 0.58 -10.25
C HIS A 175 -6.35 0.81 -8.83
N HIS A 176 -5.71 1.71 -8.09
CA HIS A 176 -6.12 2.07 -6.74
C HIS A 176 -6.33 3.57 -6.63
N ARG A 177 -7.41 3.97 -5.95
CA ARG A 177 -7.71 5.36 -5.65
C ARG A 177 -7.14 5.72 -4.29
N ILE A 178 -6.59 6.92 -4.15
CA ILE A 178 -6.17 7.53 -2.90
C ILE A 178 -6.96 8.81 -2.65
N GLY A 179 -6.75 9.44 -1.49
CA GLY A 179 -7.59 10.53 -1.03
C GLY A 179 -8.97 10.02 -0.61
N ARG A 180 -9.96 10.88 -0.73
CA ARG A 180 -11.34 10.61 -0.31
C ARG A 180 -12.07 9.70 -1.29
N VAL A 181 -12.73 8.66 -0.74
CA VAL A 181 -13.59 7.72 -1.48
C VAL A 181 -14.93 7.63 -0.76
N ASP A 182 -16.00 8.06 -1.43
CA ASP A 182 -17.34 8.09 -0.86
C ASP A 182 -18.02 6.71 -0.91
N ILE A 183 -19.15 6.59 -0.20
CA ILE A 183 -19.93 5.34 -0.13
C ILE A 183 -20.35 4.90 -1.53
N GLY A 184 -20.14 3.63 -1.83
CA GLY A 184 -20.46 3.02 -3.13
C GLY A 184 -19.41 3.25 -4.21
N GLU A 185 -18.46 4.16 -4.02
CA GLU A 185 -17.37 4.37 -4.96
C GLU A 185 -16.30 3.30 -4.85
N ALA A 186 -15.63 3.03 -5.97
CA ALA A 186 -14.54 2.07 -6.04
C ALA A 186 -13.24 2.69 -5.50
N SER A 187 -12.61 1.99 -4.54
CA SER A 187 -11.26 2.30 -4.07
C SER A 187 -10.18 1.52 -4.81
N VAL A 188 -10.50 0.34 -5.34
CA VAL A 188 -9.60 -0.50 -6.12
C VAL A 188 -10.36 -1.24 -7.21
N ILE A 189 -9.75 -1.34 -8.39
CA ILE A 189 -10.23 -2.19 -9.48
C ILE A 189 -9.05 -3.05 -9.95
N ILE A 190 -9.24 -4.38 -9.91
CA ILE A 190 -8.29 -5.36 -10.41
C ILE A 190 -8.93 -6.09 -11.59
N GLY A 191 -8.34 -5.95 -12.77
CA GLY A 191 -8.71 -6.71 -13.95
C GLY A 191 -7.75 -7.87 -14.16
N VAL A 192 -8.28 -9.07 -14.38
CA VAL A 192 -7.50 -10.25 -14.74
C VAL A 192 -8.13 -10.94 -15.92
N SER A 193 -7.32 -11.33 -16.90
CA SER A 193 -7.77 -12.20 -17.98
C SER A 193 -6.83 -13.38 -18.20
N SER A 194 -7.39 -14.50 -18.63
CA SER A 194 -6.69 -15.74 -18.90
C SER A 194 -7.40 -16.55 -20.00
N ALA A 195 -6.70 -17.49 -20.61
CA ALA A 195 -7.30 -18.43 -21.56
C ALA A 195 -8.49 -19.17 -20.94
N HIS A 196 -8.37 -19.58 -19.66
CA HIS A 196 -9.41 -20.34 -18.95
C HIS A 196 -9.82 -19.68 -17.63
N ARG A 197 -11.10 -19.86 -17.26
CA ARG A 197 -11.67 -19.26 -16.05
C ARG A 197 -10.99 -19.65 -14.73
N ALA A 198 -10.46 -20.87 -14.63
CA ALA A 198 -9.83 -21.36 -13.40
C ALA A 198 -8.62 -20.49 -13.02
N ASP A 199 -7.75 -20.20 -13.98
CA ASP A 199 -6.59 -19.34 -13.79
C ASP A 199 -6.99 -17.90 -13.50
N ALA A 200 -8.00 -17.38 -14.23
CA ALA A 200 -8.49 -16.02 -14.00
C ALA A 200 -9.04 -15.83 -12.57
N TYR A 201 -9.81 -16.79 -12.02
CA TYR A 201 -10.27 -16.73 -10.63
C TYR A 201 -9.12 -16.82 -9.62
N SER A 202 -8.18 -17.75 -9.82
CA SER A 202 -7.04 -17.93 -8.93
C SER A 202 -6.13 -16.71 -8.92
N ALA A 203 -5.79 -16.17 -10.08
CA ALA A 203 -4.97 -14.98 -10.22
C ALA A 203 -5.66 -13.72 -9.67
N SER A 204 -6.99 -13.59 -9.85
CA SER A 204 -7.74 -12.45 -9.30
C SER A 204 -7.76 -12.46 -7.77
N ARG A 205 -7.97 -13.63 -7.16
CA ARG A 205 -7.89 -13.79 -5.71
C ARG A 205 -6.48 -13.49 -5.20
N TYR A 206 -5.48 -14.06 -5.84
CA TYR A 206 -4.07 -13.82 -5.51
C TYR A 206 -3.72 -12.33 -5.56
N ALA A 207 -4.15 -11.63 -6.61
CA ALA A 207 -3.89 -10.20 -6.78
C ALA A 207 -4.39 -9.36 -5.61
N ILE A 208 -5.64 -9.55 -5.15
CA ILE A 208 -6.19 -8.78 -4.04
C ILE A 208 -5.57 -9.17 -2.70
N ASP A 209 -5.29 -10.45 -2.47
CA ASP A 209 -4.67 -10.91 -1.23
C ASP A 209 -3.23 -10.37 -1.11
N ARG A 210 -2.45 -10.44 -2.21
CA ARG A 210 -1.10 -9.89 -2.29
C ARG A 210 -1.07 -8.36 -2.15
N LEU A 211 -2.02 -7.66 -2.81
CA LEU A 211 -2.15 -6.21 -2.70
C LEU A 211 -2.30 -5.78 -1.24
N LYS A 212 -3.22 -6.42 -0.50
CA LYS A 212 -3.43 -6.13 0.91
C LYS A 212 -2.23 -6.46 1.79
N GLN A 213 -1.38 -7.39 1.37
CA GLN A 213 -0.20 -7.80 2.13
C GLN A 213 1.01 -6.91 1.85
N THR A 214 1.25 -6.52 0.59
CA THR A 214 2.54 -5.95 0.18
C THR A 214 2.50 -4.52 -0.30
N VAL A 215 1.32 -4.01 -0.69
CA VAL A 215 1.24 -2.65 -1.23
C VAL A 215 1.06 -1.65 -0.08
N PRO A 216 1.97 -0.67 0.07
CA PRO A 216 1.90 0.31 1.15
C PRO A 216 0.83 1.36 0.86
N ILE A 217 -0.41 0.96 1.11
CA ILE A 217 -1.61 1.80 1.04
C ILE A 217 -2.33 1.69 2.39
N TRP A 218 -2.66 2.81 2.99
CA TRP A 218 -3.37 2.90 4.26
C TRP A 218 -4.76 3.42 4.06
N LYS A 219 -5.68 2.96 4.92
CA LYS A 219 -7.09 3.33 4.92
C LYS A 219 -7.48 3.95 6.26
N LYS A 220 -8.09 5.11 6.21
CA LYS A 220 -8.78 5.76 7.33
C LYS A 220 -10.29 5.69 7.07
N GLU A 221 -11.04 5.24 8.05
CA GLU A 221 -12.49 5.16 8.00
C GLU A 221 -13.08 6.18 8.96
N VAL A 222 -13.90 7.08 8.45
CA VAL A 222 -14.56 8.14 9.22
C VAL A 222 -16.01 7.76 9.44
N TYR A 223 -16.45 7.70 10.69
CA TYR A 223 -17.80 7.32 11.08
C TYR A 223 -18.74 8.50 11.35
N GLU A 224 -20.05 8.25 11.38
CA GLU A 224 -21.08 9.27 11.60
C GLU A 224 -20.95 10.00 12.95
N ASP A 225 -20.46 9.34 13.98
CA ASP A 225 -20.21 9.91 15.31
C ASP A 225 -18.92 10.77 15.39
N GLY A 226 -18.23 10.93 14.24
CA GLY A 226 -16.95 11.65 14.16
C GLY A 226 -15.76 10.82 14.65
N SER A 227 -15.97 9.59 15.08
CA SER A 227 -14.87 8.68 15.39
C SER A 227 -14.17 8.23 14.11
N GLU A 228 -12.89 7.88 14.24
CA GLU A 228 -12.06 7.42 13.15
C GLU A 228 -11.54 6.02 13.46
N TRP A 229 -11.65 5.13 12.50
CA TRP A 229 -11.01 3.83 12.61
C TRP A 229 -9.75 3.78 11.74
N LYS A 230 -8.65 3.45 12.39
CA LYS A 230 -7.36 3.25 11.78
C LYS A 230 -6.88 1.87 12.26
N GLY A 231 -7.09 0.85 11.47
CA GLY A 231 -6.78 -0.49 11.93
C GLY A 231 -6.45 -1.48 10.82
N HIS A 232 -5.68 -2.48 11.20
CA HIS A 232 -5.33 -3.61 10.37
C HIS A 232 -6.53 -4.56 10.26
N GLN A 233 -6.91 -4.97 9.05
CA GLN A 233 -8.14 -5.76 8.84
C GLN A 233 -8.01 -7.24 9.18
N LEU A 234 -6.81 -7.83 9.19
CA LEU A 234 -6.64 -9.29 9.21
C LEU A 234 -5.49 -9.79 10.11
N GLY A 235 -5.17 -9.14 11.23
CA GLY A 235 -4.11 -9.60 12.15
C GLY A 235 -2.75 -8.92 11.90
N PRO A 236 -1.64 -9.46 12.40
CA PRO A 236 -0.33 -8.83 12.27
C PRO A 236 0.09 -8.75 10.80
N TRP A 237 0.33 -7.52 10.33
CA TRP A 237 0.81 -7.27 8.98
C TRP A 237 2.28 -7.68 8.84
N ASN A 238 2.57 -8.55 7.87
CA ASN A 238 3.92 -8.93 7.51
C ASN A 238 4.06 -8.99 5.98
N PRO A 239 4.60 -7.93 5.34
CA PRO A 239 4.76 -7.87 3.90
C PRO A 239 5.84 -8.81 3.34
N LEU A 240 6.72 -9.33 4.22
CA LEU A 240 7.81 -10.25 3.86
C LEU A 240 7.40 -11.73 3.97
N ALA A 241 6.23 -12.02 4.56
CA ALA A 241 5.75 -13.39 4.65
C ALA A 241 5.28 -13.91 3.28
N PRO A 242 5.49 -15.22 2.98
CA PRO A 242 4.83 -15.84 1.84
C PRO A 242 3.31 -15.83 2.04
N LEU A 243 2.53 -15.78 0.94
CA LEU A 243 1.09 -16.12 1.00
C LEU A 243 0.96 -17.63 1.18
N GLU A 244 0.15 -18.05 2.14
CA GLU A 244 -0.26 -19.44 2.34
C GLU A 244 -1.22 -19.95 1.24
#